data_e39e5d425c1717db0074405fb3e58271
#
_entry.id   e39e5d425c1717db0074405fb3e58271
#
_cell.length_a   1.000
_cell.length_b   1.000
_cell.length_c   1.000
_cell.angle_alpha   90.00
_cell.angle_beta   90.00
_cell.angle_gamma   90.00
#
_symmetry.space_group_name_H-M   'P 1'
#
loop_
_entity.id
_entity.type
_entity.pdbx_description
1 polymer ?
#
loop_
_entity_poly.entity_id
_entity_poly.type
_entity_poly.pdbx_seq_one_letter_code
_entity_poly.pdbx_strand_id
1 'polypeptide(L)'
;MNNLDRKPEEKFLLLFEAAKRSLLTSDILFNRIKVQLRDFESSIDNNTDLGDKIAMPLIEVSALVDYSHRFYSIVDALPLIHKKAPEIVRLRTNMKNVIEIRNYLQHMRGDLSSNKQIKYSILGSLSWIGTGNCYTVFMTQPSQAEAVGIAYDMYERKWVTNYQYELNNKLIYLDTLYNEKKTAYDYITTLVKFSDPEFSKLKWGQSQALSLRLINV
;
A
#
# COMPACT_ATOMS: atom_id res chain seq x y z
N MET A 1 -2.12 -12.08 -32.30
CA MET A 1 -0.97 -11.37 -31.71
C MET A 1 0.00 -12.42 -31.23
N ASN A 2 1.16 -12.54 -31.87
CA ASN A 2 2.16 -13.54 -31.52
C ASN A 2 2.70 -13.26 -30.12
N ASN A 3 2.55 -14.21 -29.20
CA ASN A 3 3.32 -14.27 -27.97
C ASN A 3 4.81 -14.43 -28.37
N LEU A 4 5.49 -13.32 -28.53
CA LEU A 4 6.94 -13.30 -28.57
C LEU A 4 7.39 -13.81 -27.18
N ASP A 5 7.92 -15.04 -27.12
CA ASP A 5 8.57 -15.57 -25.94
C ASP A 5 9.78 -14.67 -25.63
N ARG A 6 9.52 -13.66 -24.78
CA ARG A 6 10.59 -12.78 -24.29
C ARG A 6 11.57 -13.59 -23.47
N LYS A 7 12.86 -13.32 -23.65
CA LYS A 7 13.89 -13.91 -22.80
C LYS A 7 13.60 -13.65 -21.33
N PRO A 8 13.89 -14.59 -20.43
CA PRO A 8 13.63 -14.41 -19.00
C PRO A 8 14.19 -13.13 -18.41
N GLU A 9 15.36 -12.68 -18.90
CA GLU A 9 16.01 -11.44 -18.48
C GLU A 9 15.21 -10.21 -18.89
N GLU A 10 14.70 -10.15 -20.12
CA GLU A 10 13.87 -9.03 -20.59
C GLU A 10 12.55 -8.96 -19.80
N LYS A 11 11.95 -10.11 -19.50
CA LYS A 11 10.76 -10.19 -18.67
C LYS A 11 11.06 -9.72 -17.24
N PHE A 12 12.21 -10.12 -16.69
CA PHE A 12 12.64 -9.68 -15.37
C PHE A 12 12.78 -8.17 -15.30
N LEU A 13 13.44 -7.54 -16.27
CA LEU A 13 13.66 -6.09 -16.30
C LEU A 13 12.34 -5.31 -16.37
N LEU A 14 11.40 -5.75 -17.20
CA LEU A 14 10.07 -5.11 -17.30
C LEU A 14 9.27 -5.20 -16.00
N LEU A 15 9.28 -6.37 -15.36
CA LEU A 15 8.61 -6.56 -14.08
C LEU A 15 9.31 -5.80 -12.96
N PHE A 16 10.63 -5.72 -12.98
CA PHE A 16 11.39 -4.92 -12.01
C PHE A 16 11.03 -3.43 -12.10
N GLU A 17 10.97 -2.87 -13.32
CA GLU A 17 10.52 -1.48 -13.53
C GLU A 17 9.06 -1.27 -13.05
N ALA A 18 8.18 -2.21 -13.33
CA ALA A 18 6.80 -2.16 -12.85
C ALA A 18 6.71 -2.22 -11.31
N ALA A 19 7.52 -3.09 -10.66
CA ALA A 19 7.61 -3.16 -9.20
C ALA A 19 8.10 -1.83 -8.61
N LYS A 20 9.13 -1.24 -9.20
CA LYS A 20 9.67 0.06 -8.79
C LYS A 20 8.62 1.17 -8.86
N ARG A 21 7.86 1.26 -9.96
CA ARG A 21 6.77 2.23 -10.12
C ARG A 21 5.67 2.03 -9.08
N SER A 22 5.27 0.78 -8.83
CA SER A 22 4.27 0.47 -7.82
C SER A 22 4.73 0.82 -6.41
N LEU A 23 6.02 0.60 -6.08
CA LEU A 23 6.60 1.01 -4.81
C LEU A 23 6.63 2.54 -4.67
N LEU A 24 7.07 3.26 -5.70
CA LEU A 24 7.10 4.73 -5.70
C LEU A 24 5.71 5.33 -5.53
N THR A 25 4.69 4.78 -6.21
CA THR A 25 3.30 5.24 -6.04
C THR A 25 2.82 4.98 -4.62
N SER A 26 3.15 3.81 -4.06
CA SER A 26 2.83 3.50 -2.65
C SER A 26 3.50 4.46 -1.67
N ASP A 27 4.74 4.88 -1.95
CA ASP A 27 5.47 5.85 -1.13
C ASP A 27 4.81 7.23 -1.16
N ILE A 28 4.44 7.70 -2.34
CA ILE A 28 3.70 8.96 -2.52
C ILE A 28 2.38 8.91 -1.75
N LEU A 29 1.59 7.85 -1.91
CA LEU A 29 0.30 7.70 -1.23
C LEU A 29 0.48 7.67 0.30
N PHE A 30 1.42 6.90 0.82
CA PHE A 30 1.65 6.80 2.25
C PHE A 30 2.12 8.13 2.85
N ASN A 31 2.95 8.90 2.14
CA ASN A 31 3.36 10.23 2.58
C ASN A 31 2.19 11.24 2.55
N ARG A 32 1.32 11.18 1.54
CA ARG A 32 0.12 12.02 1.47
C ARG A 32 -0.85 11.71 2.60
N ILE A 33 -1.10 10.44 2.90
CA ILE A 33 -1.90 10.01 4.06
C ILE A 33 -1.35 10.65 5.33
N LYS A 34 -0.05 10.55 5.59
CA LYS A 34 0.59 11.13 6.79
C LYS A 34 0.42 12.65 6.88
N VAL A 35 0.48 13.36 5.74
CA VAL A 35 0.24 14.81 5.70
C VAL A 35 -1.21 15.12 6.03
N GLN A 36 -2.15 14.44 5.38
CA GLN A 36 -3.59 14.65 5.59
C GLN A 36 -4.01 14.36 7.04
N LEU A 37 -3.43 13.34 7.67
CA LEU A 37 -3.73 13.02 9.08
C LEU A 37 -3.22 14.11 10.03
N ARG A 38 -2.05 14.70 9.78
CA ARG A 38 -1.55 15.86 10.55
C ARG A 38 -2.43 17.10 10.35
N ASP A 39 -2.85 17.36 9.12
CA ASP A 39 -3.77 18.46 8.82
C ASP A 39 -5.14 18.25 9.49
N PHE A 40 -5.59 16.98 9.59
CA PHE A 40 -6.78 16.61 10.31
C PHE A 40 -6.66 16.88 11.82
N GLU A 41 -5.54 16.47 12.47
CA GLU A 41 -5.27 16.77 13.87
C GLU A 41 -5.41 18.28 14.17
N SER A 42 -4.76 19.11 13.35
CA SER A 42 -4.82 20.56 13.48
C SER A 42 -6.24 21.11 13.30
N SER A 43 -7.11 20.40 12.61
CA SER A 43 -8.50 20.82 12.33
C SER A 43 -9.46 20.45 13.45
N ILE A 44 -9.20 19.37 14.17
CA ILE A 44 -9.97 18.99 15.38
C ILE A 44 -9.86 20.12 16.41
N ASP A 45 -8.67 20.62 16.64
CA ASP A 45 -8.39 21.67 17.62
C ASP A 45 -9.10 22.98 17.25
N ASN A 46 -9.35 23.23 15.98
CA ASN A 46 -10.02 24.44 15.47
C ASN A 46 -11.53 24.29 15.28
N ASN A 47 -12.13 23.14 15.63
CA ASN A 47 -13.57 22.86 15.54
C ASN A 47 -14.16 23.14 14.13
N THR A 48 -13.41 22.81 13.07
CA THR A 48 -13.83 22.99 11.66
C THR A 48 -14.62 21.76 11.17
N ASP A 49 -15.37 21.92 10.06
CA ASP A 49 -16.02 20.78 9.39
C ASP A 49 -14.97 19.76 8.94
N LEU A 50 -15.12 18.52 9.42
CA LEU A 50 -14.18 17.44 9.23
C LEU A 50 -14.56 16.49 8.07
N GLY A 51 -15.71 16.66 7.43
CA GLY A 51 -16.27 15.69 6.48
C GLY A 51 -15.31 15.29 5.37
N ASP A 52 -14.88 16.23 4.54
CA ASP A 52 -13.93 15.94 3.45
C ASP A 52 -12.55 15.52 3.94
N LYS A 53 -12.14 16.04 5.10
CA LYS A 53 -10.82 15.70 5.71
C LYS A 53 -10.77 14.27 6.24
N ILE A 54 -11.90 13.66 6.55
CA ILE A 54 -12.02 12.25 6.91
C ILE A 54 -12.00 11.36 5.66
N ALA A 55 -12.70 11.77 4.61
CA ALA A 55 -12.88 10.98 3.41
C ALA A 55 -11.55 10.74 2.66
N MET A 56 -10.76 11.80 2.48
CA MET A 56 -9.55 11.76 1.66
C MET A 56 -8.50 10.75 2.15
N PRO A 57 -8.10 10.71 3.44
CA PRO A 57 -7.16 9.70 3.93
C PRO A 57 -7.66 8.26 3.71
N LEU A 58 -8.95 8.00 3.90
CA LEU A 58 -9.55 6.67 3.71
C LEU A 58 -9.53 6.25 2.23
N ILE A 59 -9.81 7.17 1.30
CA ILE A 59 -9.71 6.92 -0.14
C ILE A 59 -8.25 6.61 -0.53
N GLU A 60 -7.29 7.36 -0.02
CA GLU A 60 -5.88 7.15 -0.31
C GLU A 60 -5.32 5.85 0.29
N VAL A 61 -5.80 5.44 1.47
CA VAL A 61 -5.46 4.12 2.02
C VAL A 61 -6.00 3.00 1.14
N SER A 62 -7.21 3.13 0.60
CA SER A 62 -7.76 2.17 -0.36
C SER A 62 -6.89 2.06 -1.63
N ALA A 63 -6.42 3.19 -2.15
CA ALA A 63 -5.47 3.21 -3.26
C ALA A 63 -4.12 2.58 -2.86
N LEU A 64 -3.61 2.87 -1.66
CA LEU A 64 -2.38 2.26 -1.14
C LEU A 64 -2.48 0.73 -1.05
N VAL A 65 -3.63 0.20 -0.63
CA VAL A 65 -3.93 -1.24 -0.61
C VAL A 65 -3.83 -1.83 -2.02
N ASP A 66 -4.44 -1.20 -3.02
CA ASP A 66 -4.40 -1.67 -4.42
C ASP A 66 -2.98 -1.65 -5.00
N TYR A 67 -2.22 -0.56 -4.81
CA TYR A 67 -0.83 -0.48 -5.26
C TYR A 67 0.10 -1.44 -4.51
N SER A 68 -0.17 -1.74 -3.24
CA SER A 68 0.58 -2.75 -2.49
C SER A 68 0.32 -4.15 -3.04
N HIS A 69 -0.93 -4.46 -3.38
CA HIS A 69 -1.27 -5.71 -4.05
C HIS A 69 -0.61 -5.83 -5.43
N ARG A 70 -0.60 -4.77 -6.23
CA ARG A 70 0.08 -4.73 -7.53
C ARG A 70 1.58 -4.99 -7.38
N PHE A 71 2.23 -4.31 -6.44
CA PHE A 71 3.63 -4.54 -6.13
C PHE A 71 3.91 -6.02 -5.82
N TYR A 72 3.14 -6.60 -4.90
CA TYR A 72 3.28 -8.00 -4.53
C TYR A 72 3.07 -8.95 -5.72
N SER A 73 2.02 -8.74 -6.51
CA SER A 73 1.71 -9.58 -7.68
C SER A 73 2.85 -9.54 -8.72
N ILE A 74 3.46 -8.37 -8.91
CA ILE A 74 4.61 -8.22 -9.81
C ILE A 74 5.83 -8.94 -9.23
N VAL A 75 6.13 -8.77 -7.94
CA VAL A 75 7.23 -9.47 -7.26
C VAL A 75 7.03 -10.98 -7.31
N ASP A 76 5.81 -11.45 -7.14
CA ASP A 76 5.51 -12.88 -7.24
C ASP A 76 5.65 -13.43 -8.66
N ALA A 77 5.47 -12.61 -9.68
CA ALA A 77 5.65 -12.96 -11.09
C ALA A 77 7.10 -12.83 -11.59
N LEU A 78 8.02 -12.24 -10.81
CA LEU A 78 9.42 -12.08 -11.20
C LEU A 78 10.09 -13.45 -11.41
N PRO A 79 10.65 -13.72 -12.60
CA PRO A 79 11.53 -14.87 -12.80
C PRO A 79 12.82 -14.68 -12.01
N LEU A 80 13.58 -15.74 -11.81
CA LEU A 80 14.90 -15.73 -11.19
C LEU A 80 14.95 -15.30 -9.71
N ILE A 81 13.82 -14.94 -9.11
CA ILE A 81 13.77 -14.59 -7.68
C ILE A 81 13.64 -15.84 -6.80
N HIS A 82 14.39 -15.86 -5.71
CA HIS A 82 14.28 -16.94 -4.74
C HIS A 82 13.03 -16.73 -3.84
N LYS A 83 11.94 -17.43 -4.15
CA LYS A 83 10.64 -17.29 -3.48
C LYS A 83 10.64 -17.63 -1.98
N LYS A 84 11.70 -18.29 -1.49
CA LYS A 84 11.91 -18.63 -0.06
C LYS A 84 12.86 -17.65 0.63
N ALA A 85 13.35 -16.61 -0.05
CA ALA A 85 14.15 -15.57 0.58
C ALA A 85 13.35 -14.94 1.74
N PRO A 86 13.98 -14.67 2.89
CA PRO A 86 13.29 -14.13 4.08
C PRO A 86 12.49 -12.86 3.79
N GLU A 87 13.00 -11.97 2.95
CA GLU A 87 12.38 -10.72 2.53
C GLU A 87 11.07 -10.98 1.78
N ILE A 88 11.06 -11.97 0.88
CA ILE A 88 9.88 -12.34 0.09
C ILE A 88 8.85 -13.07 0.96
N VAL A 89 9.30 -13.90 1.88
CA VAL A 89 8.41 -14.61 2.82
C VAL A 89 7.71 -13.61 3.76
N ARG A 90 8.43 -12.63 4.32
CA ARG A 90 7.85 -11.58 5.17
C ARG A 90 6.84 -10.74 4.39
N LEU A 91 7.20 -10.28 3.19
CA LEU A 91 6.26 -9.56 2.31
C LEU A 91 4.98 -10.37 2.10
N ARG A 92 5.10 -11.65 1.70
CA ARG A 92 3.94 -12.53 1.47
C ARG A 92 3.06 -12.66 2.71
N THR A 93 3.64 -12.77 3.89
CA THR A 93 2.89 -12.89 5.15
C THR A 93 2.07 -11.63 5.41
N ASN A 94 2.65 -10.45 5.25
CA ASN A 94 1.98 -9.17 5.46
C ASN A 94 0.93 -8.86 4.37
N MET A 95 1.06 -9.46 3.18
CA MET A 95 0.12 -9.27 2.09
C MET A 95 -1.20 -10.02 2.24
N LYS A 96 -1.34 -10.97 3.16
CA LYS A 96 -2.58 -11.76 3.33
C LYS A 96 -3.80 -10.85 3.55
N ASN A 97 -3.75 -9.98 4.55
CA ASN A 97 -4.85 -9.07 4.84
C ASN A 97 -5.04 -8.01 3.76
N VAL A 98 -3.96 -7.56 3.11
CA VAL A 98 -4.02 -6.63 1.97
C VAL A 98 -4.84 -7.23 0.82
N ILE A 99 -4.61 -8.51 0.48
CA ILE A 99 -5.33 -9.22 -0.57
C ILE A 99 -6.82 -9.34 -0.21
N GLU A 100 -7.14 -9.70 1.03
CA GLU A 100 -8.53 -9.85 1.49
C GLU A 100 -9.27 -8.51 1.48
N ILE A 101 -8.66 -7.45 1.99
CA ILE A 101 -9.22 -6.09 1.98
C ILE A 101 -9.43 -5.61 0.53
N ARG A 102 -8.42 -5.77 -0.32
CA ARG A 102 -8.52 -5.39 -1.73
C ARG A 102 -9.66 -6.12 -2.44
N ASN A 103 -9.80 -7.42 -2.22
CA ASN A 103 -10.89 -8.21 -2.78
C ASN A 103 -12.25 -7.71 -2.27
N TYR A 104 -12.38 -7.43 -0.97
CA TYR A 104 -13.59 -6.84 -0.42
C TYR A 104 -13.95 -5.51 -1.09
N LEU A 105 -12.98 -4.59 -1.21
CA LEU A 105 -13.20 -3.28 -1.86
C LEU A 105 -13.67 -3.43 -3.33
N GLN A 106 -13.14 -4.41 -4.05
CA GLN A 106 -13.55 -4.66 -5.45
C GLN A 106 -14.94 -5.28 -5.59
N HIS A 107 -15.34 -6.12 -4.63
CA HIS A 107 -16.63 -6.81 -4.65
C HIS A 107 -17.73 -6.08 -3.87
N MET A 108 -17.40 -4.97 -3.20
CA MET A 108 -18.31 -4.20 -2.35
C MET A 108 -19.63 -3.87 -3.03
N ARG A 109 -19.61 -3.52 -4.34
CA ARG A 109 -20.84 -3.23 -5.11
C ARG A 109 -21.81 -4.40 -5.10
N GLY A 110 -21.34 -5.63 -5.23
CA GLY A 110 -22.15 -6.84 -5.18
C GLY A 110 -22.75 -7.09 -3.80
N ASP A 111 -21.98 -6.84 -2.75
CA ASP A 111 -22.43 -7.01 -1.37
C ASP A 111 -23.45 -5.92 -0.97
N LEU A 112 -23.25 -4.68 -1.39
CA LEU A 112 -24.23 -3.58 -1.21
C LEU A 112 -25.56 -3.88 -1.90
N SER A 113 -25.54 -4.46 -3.11
CA SER A 113 -26.75 -4.78 -3.88
C SER A 113 -27.51 -6.00 -3.33
N SER A 114 -26.86 -6.87 -2.55
CA SER A 114 -27.46 -8.10 -2.01
C SER A 114 -28.21 -7.94 -0.69
N ASN A 115 -28.46 -6.71 -0.22
CA ASN A 115 -29.12 -6.39 1.07
C ASN A 115 -28.45 -7.06 2.30
N LYS A 116 -27.18 -7.48 2.20
CA LYS A 116 -26.43 -7.92 3.37
C LYS A 116 -26.22 -6.72 4.30
N GLN A 117 -26.56 -6.90 5.56
CA GLN A 117 -26.27 -5.88 6.58
C GLN A 117 -24.77 -5.61 6.61
N ILE A 118 -24.37 -4.39 6.17
CA ILE A 118 -22.99 -3.95 6.28
C ILE A 118 -22.77 -3.57 7.73
N LYS A 119 -22.04 -4.40 8.46
CA LYS A 119 -21.73 -4.17 9.87
C LYS A 119 -20.60 -3.18 10.10
N TYR A 120 -19.86 -2.82 9.04
CA TYR A 120 -18.62 -2.06 9.13
C TYR A 120 -18.67 -0.80 8.26
N SER A 121 -17.79 0.16 8.56
CA SER A 121 -17.59 1.31 7.70
C SER A 121 -17.23 0.86 6.27
N ILE A 122 -17.88 1.43 5.26
CA ILE A 122 -17.68 1.09 3.85
C ILE A 122 -16.22 1.27 3.41
N LEU A 123 -15.55 2.30 3.91
CA LEU A 123 -14.15 2.60 3.63
C LEU A 123 -13.20 2.14 4.74
N GLY A 124 -13.71 1.41 5.73
CA GLY A 124 -12.91 0.96 6.87
C GLY A 124 -12.66 2.05 7.91
N SER A 125 -11.72 1.80 8.79
CA SER A 125 -11.23 2.73 9.80
C SER A 125 -9.72 2.90 9.69
N LEU A 126 -9.25 4.12 9.89
CA LEU A 126 -7.84 4.46 9.92
C LEU A 126 -7.49 5.03 11.29
N SER A 127 -6.54 4.38 11.97
CA SER A 127 -6.05 4.79 13.28
C SER A 127 -4.58 5.15 13.22
N TRP A 128 -4.17 6.19 13.96
CA TRP A 128 -2.77 6.61 14.01
C TRP A 128 -2.40 7.23 15.35
N ILE A 129 -1.10 7.27 15.63
CA ILE A 129 -0.51 8.01 16.73
C ILE A 129 -0.17 9.40 16.24
N GLY A 130 -0.86 10.41 16.77
CA GLY A 130 -0.59 11.81 16.52
C GLY A 130 0.11 12.49 17.70
N THR A 131 0.11 13.81 17.69
CA THR A 131 0.75 14.60 18.74
C THR A 131 0.00 14.48 20.05
N GLY A 132 0.49 13.60 20.93
CA GLY A 132 -0.04 13.41 22.29
C GLY A 132 -1.30 12.54 22.42
N ASN A 133 -1.88 12.08 21.30
CA ASN A 133 -3.11 11.30 21.29
C ASN A 133 -3.06 10.16 20.25
N CYS A 134 -3.95 9.17 20.42
CA CYS A 134 -4.31 8.22 19.38
C CYS A 134 -5.63 8.64 18.77
N TYR A 135 -5.68 8.66 17.45
CA TYR A 135 -6.86 9.04 16.68
C TYR A 135 -7.39 7.86 15.89
N THR A 136 -8.69 7.85 15.67
CA THR A 136 -9.34 6.91 14.75
C THR A 136 -10.38 7.66 13.95
N VAL A 137 -10.35 7.51 12.62
CA VAL A 137 -11.37 8.04 11.71
C VAL A 137 -12.03 6.92 10.92
N PHE A 138 -13.32 7.08 10.68
CA PHE A 138 -14.14 6.18 9.87
C PHE A 138 -15.35 6.92 9.30
N MET A 139 -15.84 6.47 8.15
CA MET A 139 -17.07 6.99 7.55
C MET A 139 -18.18 5.98 7.73
N THR A 140 -19.08 6.24 8.71
CA THR A 140 -20.26 5.40 8.94
C THR A 140 -21.33 6.18 9.69
N GLN A 141 -22.54 5.62 9.77
CA GLN A 141 -23.55 6.14 10.65
C GLN A 141 -23.19 5.85 12.11
N PRO A 142 -23.38 6.82 13.04
CA PRO A 142 -22.91 6.72 14.45
C PRO A 142 -23.36 5.48 15.20
N SER A 143 -24.47 4.84 14.81
CA SER A 143 -25.05 3.66 15.48
C SER A 143 -24.36 2.33 15.13
N GLN A 144 -23.37 2.29 14.25
CA GLN A 144 -22.84 1.05 13.68
C GLN A 144 -21.32 0.92 13.75
N ALA A 145 -20.61 1.89 14.33
CA ALA A 145 -19.14 1.88 14.32
C ALA A 145 -18.57 1.28 15.60
N GLU A 146 -17.82 0.21 15.45
CA GLU A 146 -16.81 -0.16 16.44
C GLU A 146 -15.49 0.53 16.04
N ALA A 147 -15.04 1.48 16.87
CA ALA A 147 -13.74 2.12 16.68
C ALA A 147 -12.65 1.15 17.19
N VAL A 148 -11.77 0.74 16.29
CA VAL A 148 -10.60 -0.06 16.66
C VAL A 148 -9.41 0.88 16.83
N GLY A 149 -8.93 0.98 18.07
CA GLY A 149 -7.74 1.76 18.40
C GLY A 149 -6.45 1.06 17.94
N ILE A 150 -5.33 1.78 17.98
CA ILE A 150 -4.01 1.21 17.70
C ILE A 150 -3.63 0.21 18.80
N ALA A 151 -3.11 -0.94 18.38
CA ALA A 151 -2.66 -1.97 19.30
C ALA A 151 -1.35 -1.56 20.03
N TYR A 152 -1.33 -1.76 21.34
CA TYR A 152 -0.16 -1.55 22.19
C TYR A 152 0.38 -2.90 22.66
N ASP A 153 1.66 -3.16 22.44
CA ASP A 153 2.34 -4.35 22.96
C ASP A 153 2.72 -4.13 24.42
N MET A 154 2.01 -4.80 25.33
CA MET A 154 2.23 -4.70 26.78
C MET A 154 3.56 -5.30 27.23
N TYR A 155 4.10 -6.29 26.52
CA TYR A 155 5.36 -6.93 26.87
C TYR A 155 6.55 -6.05 26.49
N GLU A 156 6.53 -5.54 25.26
CA GLU A 156 7.60 -4.66 24.73
C GLU A 156 7.40 -3.20 25.10
N ARG A 157 6.27 -2.85 25.72
CA ARG A 157 5.89 -1.49 26.13
C ARG A 157 6.00 -0.48 25.00
N LYS A 158 5.54 -0.86 23.80
CA LYS A 158 5.55 -0.01 22.63
C LYS A 158 4.28 -0.18 21.80
N TRP A 159 3.99 0.81 20.97
CA TRP A 159 2.95 0.69 19.97
C TRP A 159 3.38 -0.31 18.87
N VAL A 160 2.46 -1.19 18.45
CA VAL A 160 2.72 -2.20 17.43
C VAL A 160 2.95 -1.55 16.06
N THR A 161 2.29 -0.42 15.82
CA THR A 161 2.36 0.36 14.57
C THR A 161 2.09 1.83 14.88
N ASN A 162 2.48 2.74 13.99
CA ASN A 162 2.06 4.14 14.06
C ASN A 162 0.81 4.42 13.24
N TYR A 163 0.51 3.58 12.23
CA TYR A 163 -0.63 3.73 11.33
C TYR A 163 -1.27 2.37 11.08
N GLN A 164 -2.55 2.26 11.38
CA GLN A 164 -3.31 1.03 11.27
C GLN A 164 -4.57 1.26 10.45
N TYR A 165 -4.81 0.39 9.49
CA TYR A 165 -6.04 0.37 8.70
C TYR A 165 -6.79 -0.93 8.91
N GLU A 166 -8.11 -0.82 9.15
CA GLU A 166 -8.99 -1.95 9.32
C GLU A 166 -10.19 -1.86 8.38
N LEU A 167 -10.51 -2.98 7.74
CA LEU A 167 -11.72 -3.15 6.95
C LEU A 167 -12.15 -4.62 7.00
N ASN A 168 -13.43 -4.86 7.26
CA ASN A 168 -14.04 -6.19 7.29
C ASN A 168 -13.28 -7.17 8.22
N ASN A 169 -12.96 -6.74 9.44
CA ASN A 169 -12.20 -7.49 10.45
C ASN A 169 -10.78 -7.88 9.98
N LYS A 170 -10.24 -7.21 8.99
CA LYS A 170 -8.86 -7.39 8.52
C LYS A 170 -8.05 -6.16 8.83
N LEU A 171 -6.91 -6.39 9.43
CA LEU A 171 -6.03 -5.36 9.96
C LEU A 171 -4.75 -5.27 9.11
N ILE A 172 -4.35 -4.06 8.75
CA ILE A 172 -3.08 -3.77 8.08
C ILE A 172 -2.31 -2.75 8.91
N TYR A 173 -1.05 -3.04 9.21
CA TYR A 173 -0.09 -2.12 9.76
C TYR A 173 0.65 -1.43 8.61
N LEU A 174 0.32 -0.17 8.34
CA LEU A 174 0.73 0.52 7.11
C LEU A 174 2.23 0.80 7.05
N ASP A 175 2.84 1.14 8.17
CA ASP A 175 4.29 1.33 8.28
C ASP A 175 5.06 0.01 8.14
N THR A 176 4.58 -1.08 8.74
CA THR A 176 5.14 -2.42 8.56
C THR A 176 5.05 -2.85 7.10
N LEU A 177 3.87 -2.73 6.49
CA LEU A 177 3.66 -3.04 5.07
C LEU A 177 4.59 -2.24 4.15
N TYR A 178 4.77 -0.94 4.45
CA TYR A 178 5.68 -0.09 3.70
C TYR A 178 7.13 -0.59 3.80
N ASN A 179 7.60 -0.87 5.01
CA ASN A 179 8.96 -1.34 5.26
C ASN A 179 9.24 -2.70 4.60
N GLU A 180 8.29 -3.64 4.66
CA GLU A 180 8.43 -4.95 4.02
C GLU A 180 8.48 -4.86 2.49
N LYS A 181 7.70 -3.97 1.87
CA LYS A 181 7.81 -3.71 0.44
C LYS A 181 9.18 -3.15 0.05
N LYS A 182 9.68 -2.20 0.83
CA LYS A 182 11.01 -1.61 0.61
C LYS A 182 12.10 -2.66 0.75
N THR A 183 12.07 -3.46 1.81
CA THR A 183 13.04 -4.54 2.05
C THR A 183 13.04 -5.57 0.92
N ALA A 184 11.85 -5.97 0.45
CA ALA A 184 11.74 -6.88 -0.69
C ALA A 184 12.29 -6.26 -1.98
N TYR A 185 12.03 -4.97 -2.22
CA TYR A 185 12.57 -4.27 -3.37
C TYR A 185 14.08 -4.13 -3.32
N ASP A 186 14.65 -3.81 -2.15
CA ASP A 186 16.10 -3.72 -1.95
C ASP A 186 16.77 -5.07 -2.23
N TYR A 187 16.18 -6.17 -1.76
CA TYR A 187 16.65 -7.54 -2.09
C TYR A 187 16.63 -7.77 -3.61
N ILE A 188 15.53 -7.46 -4.31
CA ILE A 188 15.43 -7.64 -5.76
C ILE A 188 16.50 -6.78 -6.48
N THR A 189 16.75 -5.58 -6.00
CA THR A 189 17.76 -4.67 -6.56
C THR A 189 19.17 -5.26 -6.48
N THR A 190 19.49 -6.03 -5.43
CA THR A 190 20.77 -6.72 -5.35
C THR A 190 20.95 -7.76 -6.45
N LEU A 191 19.88 -8.48 -6.81
CA LEU A 191 19.91 -9.47 -7.90
C LEU A 191 20.15 -8.81 -9.26
N VAL A 192 19.54 -7.63 -9.50
CA VAL A 192 19.73 -6.86 -10.75
C VAL A 192 21.19 -6.43 -10.91
N LYS A 193 21.80 -5.91 -9.87
CA LYS A 193 23.21 -5.46 -9.90
C LYS A 193 24.18 -6.56 -10.25
N PHE A 194 23.89 -7.80 -9.88
CA PHE A 194 24.72 -8.96 -10.21
C PHE A 194 24.51 -9.47 -11.65
N SER A 195 23.31 -9.24 -12.21
CA SER A 195 22.94 -9.79 -13.51
C SER A 195 23.36 -8.93 -14.70
N ASP A 196 23.40 -7.60 -14.52
CA ASP A 196 23.78 -6.65 -15.58
C ASP A 196 24.38 -5.35 -15.03
N PRO A 197 25.74 -5.20 -15.10
CA PRO A 197 26.42 -3.97 -14.69
C PRO A 197 26.02 -2.73 -15.47
N GLU A 198 25.63 -2.86 -16.74
CA GLU A 198 25.16 -1.72 -17.57
C GLU A 198 23.79 -1.22 -17.10
N PHE A 199 22.92 -2.13 -16.64
CA PHE A 199 21.61 -1.75 -16.11
C PHE A 199 21.69 -0.90 -14.86
N SER A 200 22.72 -1.10 -14.04
CA SER A 200 22.97 -0.29 -12.83
C SER A 200 23.32 1.17 -13.16
N LYS A 201 23.74 1.46 -14.40
CA LYS A 201 24.09 2.81 -14.88
C LYS A 201 22.87 3.58 -15.40
N LEU A 202 21.75 2.91 -15.68
CA LEU A 202 20.51 3.58 -16.10
C LEU A 202 19.92 4.39 -14.94
N LYS A 203 20.18 5.69 -14.96
CA LYS A 203 19.59 6.61 -13.99
C LYS A 203 18.09 6.73 -14.25
N TRP A 204 17.31 6.70 -13.17
CA TRP A 204 15.90 7.07 -13.20
C TRP A 204 15.70 8.41 -13.92
N GLY A 205 14.77 8.47 -14.83
CA GLY A 205 14.45 9.68 -15.57
C GLY A 205 15.00 9.72 -17.01
N GLN A 206 16.04 8.96 -17.34
CA GLN A 206 16.55 8.92 -18.73
C GLN A 206 15.58 8.17 -19.67
N SER A 207 14.96 7.10 -19.21
CA SER A 207 13.93 6.39 -19.98
C SER A 207 12.64 7.19 -20.14
N GLN A 208 12.27 8.03 -19.16
CA GLN A 208 11.11 8.92 -19.28
C GLN A 208 11.36 10.06 -20.27
N ALA A 209 12.56 10.62 -20.30
CA ALA A 209 12.93 11.67 -21.26
C ALA A 209 12.93 11.16 -22.70
N LEU A 210 13.34 9.91 -22.93
CA LEU A 210 13.30 9.26 -24.24
C LEU A 210 11.87 8.96 -24.72
N SER A 211 10.98 8.49 -23.84
CA SER A 211 9.58 8.22 -24.18
C SER A 211 8.78 9.50 -24.49
N LEU A 212 9.06 10.60 -23.79
CA LEU A 212 8.44 11.90 -24.07
C LEU A 212 8.91 12.51 -25.39
N ARG A 213 10.16 12.28 -25.81
CA ARG A 213 10.67 12.73 -27.14
C ARG A 213 10.08 11.96 -28.32
N LEU A 214 9.71 10.69 -28.12
CA LEU A 214 9.09 9.87 -29.15
C LEU A 214 7.59 10.16 -29.34
N ILE A 215 6.94 10.81 -28.40
CA ILE A 215 5.51 11.19 -28.46
C ILE A 215 5.33 12.53 -29.20
N ASN A 216 6.37 13.34 -29.31
CA ASN A 216 6.34 14.67 -29.92
C ASN A 216 6.92 14.69 -31.37
N VAL A 217 7.05 13.53 -32.01
CA VAL A 217 7.37 13.37 -33.43
C VAL A 217 6.18 12.73 -34.13
#